data_e317fb66bc300c9d1411eb6e2b4cb9dc
#
_entry.id   e317fb66bc300c9d1411eb6e2b4cb9dc
#
_cell.length_a   1.000
_cell.length_b   1.000
_cell.length_c   1.000
_cell.angle_alpha   90.00
_cell.angle_beta   90.00
_cell.angle_gamma   90.00
#
_symmetry.space_group_name_H-M   'P 1'
#
loop_
_entity.id
_entity.type
_entity.pdbx_description
1 polymer ?
#
loop_
_entity_poly.entity_id
_entity_poly.type
_entity_poly.pdbx_seq_one_letter_code
_entity_poly.pdbx_strand_id
1 'polypeptide(L)'
;MELAIPSAKPAGPSQRTLILRYLRRNKSLVVGLVILIFLLVFSIGGSLVIDTEKLAYPLAVVPLQAPSAEFPLGTDKDGRDLLAVMVRGILLTGMIGLIAGTIGIVVGVVLGFTSGFFGGAFDTVVRWVTEVLLTIPSLVLLIIIAGTIVDKNSVTVFTMAGVTALLAWVGPTRVVRSQVLTMKERTFVSVAKLSGMGNMEIIFKELMPNMLPFLVASFVGQVMSAIYASFGLEILGLGPAREPTIGMTIRWAVFHSAMFNQWWWWVLWPIVAMILIFASLSLINIGLDELANPRVRRTE
;
A
#
# COMPACT_ATOMS: atom_id res chain seq x y z
N MET A 1 -57.79 -16.65 -26.24
CA MET A 1 -56.78 -15.60 -26.00
C MET A 1 -55.91 -16.07 -24.87
N GLU A 2 -54.87 -16.81 -25.25
CA GLU A 2 -53.96 -17.48 -24.34
C GLU A 2 -52.92 -16.50 -23.88
N LEU A 3 -52.92 -16.13 -22.59
CA LEU A 3 -51.94 -15.25 -21.98
C LEU A 3 -50.58 -16.00 -21.86
N ALA A 4 -49.67 -15.70 -22.79
CA ALA A 4 -48.30 -16.18 -22.74
C ALA A 4 -47.63 -15.70 -21.43
N ILE A 5 -47.34 -16.62 -20.51
CA ILE A 5 -46.56 -16.38 -19.30
C ILE A 5 -45.11 -15.99 -19.76
N PRO A 6 -44.57 -14.81 -19.37
CA PRO A 6 -43.22 -14.45 -19.74
C PRO A 6 -42.26 -15.48 -19.12
N SER A 7 -41.46 -16.14 -19.98
CA SER A 7 -40.45 -17.07 -19.59
C SER A 7 -39.45 -16.37 -18.61
N ALA A 8 -39.20 -16.99 -17.48
CA ALA A 8 -38.26 -16.48 -16.49
C ALA A 8 -36.90 -16.16 -17.16
N LYS A 9 -36.43 -14.91 -17.05
CA LYS A 9 -35.10 -14.53 -17.50
C LYS A 9 -34.08 -15.51 -16.92
N PRO A 10 -33.16 -16.06 -17.74
CA PRO A 10 -32.13 -16.96 -17.23
C PRO A 10 -31.35 -16.24 -16.11
N ALA A 11 -31.16 -16.93 -15.01
CA ALA A 11 -30.38 -16.42 -13.89
C ALA A 11 -29.01 -15.96 -14.39
N GLY A 12 -28.67 -14.70 -14.17
CA GLY A 12 -27.39 -14.13 -14.59
C GLY A 12 -26.22 -14.93 -14.00
N PRO A 13 -25.04 -14.88 -14.61
CA PRO A 13 -23.89 -15.63 -14.14
C PRO A 13 -23.59 -15.32 -12.66
N SER A 14 -23.26 -16.36 -11.87
CA SER A 14 -22.97 -16.18 -10.45
C SER A 14 -21.80 -15.21 -10.23
N GLN A 15 -21.78 -14.51 -9.09
CA GLN A 15 -20.71 -13.56 -8.77
C GLN A 15 -19.31 -14.20 -8.87
N ARG A 16 -19.19 -15.48 -8.48
CA ARG A 16 -17.95 -16.27 -8.62
C ARG A 16 -17.50 -16.39 -10.08
N THR A 17 -18.44 -16.64 -11.00
CA THR A 17 -18.15 -16.76 -12.43
C THR A 17 -17.71 -15.41 -13.02
N LEU A 18 -18.28 -14.30 -12.54
CA LEU A 18 -17.88 -12.96 -12.97
C LEU A 18 -16.47 -12.60 -12.49
N ILE A 19 -16.13 -12.91 -11.24
CA ILE A 19 -14.79 -12.69 -10.67
C ILE A 19 -13.75 -13.54 -11.42
N LEU A 20 -14.00 -14.85 -11.62
CA LEU A 20 -13.09 -15.72 -12.35
C LEU A 20 -12.88 -15.27 -13.79
N ARG A 21 -13.93 -14.83 -14.47
CA ARG A 21 -13.83 -14.28 -15.83
C ARG A 21 -13.04 -12.99 -15.86
N TYR A 22 -13.17 -12.13 -14.86
CA TYR A 22 -12.40 -10.91 -14.71
C TYR A 22 -10.92 -11.21 -14.48
N LEU A 23 -10.59 -12.06 -13.51
CA LEU A 23 -9.20 -12.49 -13.22
C LEU A 23 -8.54 -13.09 -14.47
N ARG A 24 -9.24 -13.96 -15.18
CA ARG A 24 -8.71 -14.60 -16.39
C ARG A 24 -8.37 -13.59 -17.50
N ARG A 25 -9.06 -12.45 -17.53
CA ARG A 25 -8.85 -11.38 -18.54
C ARG A 25 -7.81 -10.36 -18.11
N ASN A 26 -7.62 -10.12 -16.83
CA ASN A 26 -6.69 -9.13 -16.30
C ASN A 26 -5.38 -9.79 -15.83
N LYS A 27 -4.45 -9.94 -16.78
CA LYS A 27 -3.14 -10.59 -16.53
C LYS A 27 -2.30 -9.81 -15.52
N SER A 28 -2.34 -8.48 -15.54
CA SER A 28 -1.60 -7.61 -14.61
C SER A 28 -2.02 -7.88 -13.17
N LEU A 29 -3.34 -7.92 -12.91
CA LEU A 29 -3.86 -8.23 -11.57
C LEU A 29 -3.42 -9.62 -11.10
N VAL A 30 -3.52 -10.63 -11.97
CA VAL A 30 -3.16 -12.00 -11.61
C VAL A 30 -1.66 -12.12 -11.30
N VAL A 31 -0.80 -11.57 -12.15
CA VAL A 31 0.65 -11.59 -11.91
C VAL A 31 1.00 -10.85 -10.62
N GLY A 32 0.42 -9.66 -10.40
CA GLY A 32 0.62 -8.90 -9.17
C GLY A 32 0.20 -9.67 -7.91
N LEU A 33 -0.98 -10.31 -7.95
CA LEU A 33 -1.47 -11.15 -6.84
C LEU A 33 -0.58 -12.38 -6.61
N VAL A 34 -0.11 -13.05 -7.66
CA VAL A 34 0.80 -14.21 -7.54
C VAL A 34 2.10 -13.80 -6.86
N ILE A 35 2.71 -12.66 -7.27
CA ILE A 35 3.92 -12.14 -6.61
C ILE A 35 3.65 -11.80 -5.15
N LEU A 36 2.53 -11.11 -4.85
CA LEU A 36 2.17 -10.75 -3.47
C LEU A 36 1.97 -11.99 -2.60
N ILE A 37 1.21 -12.99 -3.10
CA ILE A 37 0.99 -14.25 -2.39
C ILE A 37 2.32 -14.98 -2.17
N PHE A 38 3.19 -15.03 -3.18
CA PHE A 38 4.53 -15.60 -3.04
C PHE A 38 5.31 -14.91 -1.92
N LEU A 39 5.34 -13.57 -1.88
CA LEU A 39 6.03 -12.80 -0.83
C LEU A 39 5.44 -13.06 0.56
N LEU A 40 4.11 -13.15 0.67
CA LEU A 40 3.44 -13.47 1.94
C LEU A 40 3.73 -14.91 2.39
N VAL A 41 3.68 -15.88 1.48
CA VAL A 41 4.00 -17.28 1.78
C VAL A 41 5.47 -17.42 2.15
N PHE A 42 6.37 -16.75 1.43
CA PHE A 42 7.80 -16.72 1.74
C PHE A 42 8.06 -16.13 3.14
N SER A 43 7.40 -15.02 3.47
CA SER A 43 7.61 -14.32 4.75
C SER A 43 6.93 -15.07 5.92
N ILE A 44 5.65 -15.39 5.81
CA ILE A 44 4.90 -16.05 6.88
C ILE A 44 5.32 -17.52 6.99
N GLY A 45 5.40 -18.23 5.87
CA GLY A 45 5.85 -19.64 5.86
C GLY A 45 7.31 -19.79 6.27
N GLY A 46 8.17 -18.88 5.82
CA GLY A 46 9.58 -18.85 6.23
C GLY A 46 9.77 -18.62 7.73
N SER A 47 8.96 -17.75 8.34
CA SER A 47 9.02 -17.49 9.79
C SER A 47 8.55 -18.68 10.66
N LEU A 48 7.85 -19.66 10.08
CA LEU A 48 7.49 -20.90 10.77
C LEU A 48 8.62 -21.95 10.77
N VAL A 49 9.56 -21.83 9.83
CA VAL A 49 10.66 -22.79 9.63
C VAL A 49 11.98 -22.22 10.15
N ILE A 50 12.18 -20.91 9.99
CA ILE A 50 13.40 -20.20 10.35
C ILE A 50 13.17 -19.40 11.62
N ASP A 51 14.06 -19.53 12.61
CA ASP A 51 14.03 -18.69 13.82
C ASP A 51 14.46 -17.25 13.49
N THR A 52 13.52 -16.51 12.91
CA THR A 52 13.77 -15.12 12.50
C THR A 52 13.97 -14.17 13.66
N GLU A 53 13.50 -14.54 14.87
CA GLU A 53 13.69 -13.72 16.07
C GLU A 53 15.14 -13.77 16.59
N LYS A 54 15.87 -14.81 16.23
CA LYS A 54 17.28 -14.95 16.53
C LYS A 54 18.14 -14.57 15.32
N LEU A 55 17.90 -15.19 14.17
CA LEU A 55 18.80 -15.13 13.01
C LEU A 55 18.75 -13.81 12.23
N ALA A 56 17.65 -13.07 12.31
CA ALA A 56 17.51 -11.77 11.63
C ALA A 56 18.09 -10.59 12.43
N TYR A 57 18.66 -10.84 13.61
CA TYR A 57 19.23 -9.81 14.48
C TYR A 57 20.77 -9.94 14.61
N PRO A 58 21.47 -8.86 15.05
CA PRO A 58 22.92 -8.84 15.14
C PRO A 58 23.51 -9.95 16.03
N LEU A 59 24.72 -10.39 15.68
CA LEU A 59 25.51 -11.39 16.44
C LEU A 59 24.90 -12.80 16.46
N ALA A 60 23.99 -13.10 15.55
CA ALA A 60 23.37 -14.42 15.45
C ALA A 60 24.29 -15.47 14.80
N VAL A 61 25.04 -15.05 13.79
CA VAL A 61 25.90 -15.93 12.97
C VAL A 61 27.24 -15.26 12.65
N VAL A 62 28.17 -16.01 12.03
CA VAL A 62 29.45 -15.46 11.60
C VAL A 62 29.22 -14.39 10.52
N PRO A 63 29.81 -13.17 10.67
CA PRO A 63 29.64 -12.10 9.72
C PRO A 63 30.28 -12.37 8.35
N LEU A 64 29.74 -11.71 7.30
CA LEU A 64 30.32 -11.61 5.95
C LEU A 64 30.57 -12.96 5.26
N GLN A 65 29.76 -13.96 5.57
CA GLN A 65 29.78 -15.22 4.83
C GLN A 65 29.09 -15.05 3.48
N ALA A 66 29.76 -15.44 2.40
CA ALA A 66 29.16 -15.49 1.09
C ALA A 66 28.05 -16.56 1.03
N PRO A 67 27.12 -16.47 0.06
CA PRO A 67 26.08 -17.48 -0.13
C PRO A 67 26.65 -18.90 -0.17
N SER A 68 26.09 -19.78 0.64
CA SER A 68 26.53 -21.17 0.84
C SER A 68 25.35 -22.08 1.15
N ALA A 69 25.58 -23.38 1.32
CA ALA A 69 24.52 -24.32 1.74
C ALA A 69 24.01 -24.04 3.15
N GLU A 70 24.85 -23.50 4.02
CA GLU A 70 24.50 -23.12 5.40
C GLU A 70 23.76 -21.77 5.43
N PHE A 71 24.22 -20.79 4.64
CA PHE A 71 23.64 -19.45 4.53
C PHE A 71 23.27 -19.18 3.07
N PRO A 72 22.07 -19.60 2.62
CA PRO A 72 21.69 -19.54 1.19
C PRO A 72 21.76 -18.14 0.57
N LEU A 73 21.47 -17.08 1.34
CA LEU A 73 21.60 -15.69 0.91
C LEU A 73 22.85 -14.99 1.42
N GLY A 74 23.70 -15.70 2.18
CA GLY A 74 24.85 -15.14 2.86
C GLY A 74 24.51 -14.42 4.17
N THR A 75 25.52 -13.81 4.81
CA THR A 75 25.38 -13.06 6.05
C THR A 75 25.86 -11.61 5.89
N ASP A 76 25.36 -10.70 6.72
CA ASP A 76 25.77 -9.31 6.71
C ASP A 76 26.97 -9.04 7.64
N LYS A 77 27.39 -7.76 7.73
CA LYS A 77 28.51 -7.34 8.58
C LYS A 77 28.21 -7.46 10.08
N ASP A 78 26.94 -7.34 10.45
CA ASP A 78 26.51 -7.43 11.86
C ASP A 78 26.27 -8.87 12.30
N GLY A 79 26.49 -9.87 11.42
CA GLY A 79 26.25 -11.29 11.70
C GLY A 79 24.78 -11.65 11.73
N ARG A 80 24.00 -11.11 10.81
CA ARG A 80 22.60 -11.51 10.56
C ARG A 80 22.55 -12.46 9.36
N ASP A 81 21.73 -13.50 9.43
CA ASP A 81 21.41 -14.32 8.27
C ASP A 81 20.47 -13.57 7.34
N LEU A 82 20.92 -13.30 6.11
CA LEU A 82 20.13 -12.52 5.12
C LEU A 82 18.85 -13.23 4.70
N LEU A 83 18.76 -14.55 4.75
CA LEU A 83 17.52 -15.26 4.49
C LEU A 83 16.49 -14.95 5.58
N ALA A 84 16.89 -15.02 6.85
CA ALA A 84 16.03 -14.65 7.97
C ALA A 84 15.65 -13.16 7.93
N VAL A 85 16.61 -12.29 7.57
CA VAL A 85 16.35 -10.85 7.35
C VAL A 85 15.32 -10.61 6.24
N MET A 86 15.40 -11.32 5.12
CA MET A 86 14.41 -11.17 4.03
C MET A 86 13.03 -11.67 4.45
N VAL A 87 12.96 -12.83 5.11
CA VAL A 87 11.70 -13.41 5.62
C VAL A 87 11.01 -12.43 6.58
N ARG A 88 11.73 -11.88 7.55
CA ARG A 88 11.18 -10.93 8.53
C ARG A 88 10.94 -9.54 7.93
N GLY A 89 11.88 -9.06 7.14
CA GLY A 89 11.91 -7.69 6.62
C GLY A 89 10.79 -7.38 5.63
N ILE A 90 10.39 -8.34 4.79
CA ILE A 90 9.24 -8.18 3.89
C ILE A 90 7.96 -7.94 4.70
N LEU A 91 7.75 -8.70 5.77
CA LEU A 91 6.58 -8.55 6.64
C LEU A 91 6.59 -7.18 7.35
N LEU A 92 7.72 -6.80 7.95
CA LEU A 92 7.85 -5.53 8.69
C LEU A 92 7.65 -4.32 7.77
N THR A 93 8.27 -4.34 6.57
CA THR A 93 8.09 -3.29 5.56
C THR A 93 6.64 -3.24 5.07
N GLY A 94 6.02 -4.40 4.84
CA GLY A 94 4.61 -4.51 4.49
C GLY A 94 3.68 -3.97 5.58
N MET A 95 3.99 -4.23 6.86
CA MET A 95 3.24 -3.70 8.01
C MET A 95 3.27 -2.17 8.08
N ILE A 96 4.44 -1.55 7.87
CA ILE A 96 4.54 -0.08 7.82
C ILE A 96 3.59 0.48 6.75
N GLY A 97 3.69 -0.06 5.53
CA GLY A 97 2.86 0.38 4.41
C GLY A 97 1.37 0.15 4.65
N LEU A 98 1.00 -1.02 5.17
CA LEU A 98 -0.40 -1.37 5.44
C LEU A 98 -1.01 -0.48 6.52
N ILE A 99 -0.32 -0.26 7.64
CA ILE A 99 -0.82 0.57 8.74
C ILE A 99 -0.94 2.03 8.28
N ALA A 100 0.15 2.60 7.73
CA ALA A 100 0.14 3.99 7.30
C ALA A 100 -0.82 4.22 6.12
N GLY A 101 -0.87 3.28 5.17
CA GLY A 101 -1.79 3.31 4.03
C GLY A 101 -3.24 3.23 4.46
N THR A 102 -3.57 2.36 5.43
CA THR A 102 -4.93 2.23 5.98
C THR A 102 -5.37 3.51 6.68
N ILE A 103 -4.53 4.07 7.56
CA ILE A 103 -4.82 5.34 8.23
C ILE A 103 -5.02 6.44 7.19
N GLY A 104 -4.10 6.53 6.22
CA GLY A 104 -4.15 7.54 5.16
C GLY A 104 -5.43 7.48 4.33
N ILE A 105 -5.82 6.28 3.86
CA ILE A 105 -7.05 6.15 3.06
C ILE A 105 -8.31 6.38 3.88
N VAL A 106 -8.38 5.89 5.11
CA VAL A 106 -9.56 6.09 5.99
C VAL A 106 -9.78 7.57 6.27
N VAL A 107 -8.74 8.29 6.72
CA VAL A 107 -8.81 9.73 6.96
C VAL A 107 -9.12 10.48 5.66
N GLY A 108 -8.45 10.10 4.56
CA GLY A 108 -8.66 10.71 3.25
C GLY A 108 -10.07 10.51 2.71
N VAL A 109 -10.66 9.33 2.91
CA VAL A 109 -12.06 9.04 2.54
C VAL A 109 -13.01 9.89 3.36
N VAL A 110 -12.86 9.92 4.68
CA VAL A 110 -13.74 10.71 5.56
C VAL A 110 -13.68 12.19 5.20
N LEU A 111 -12.48 12.77 5.09
CA LEU A 111 -12.33 14.18 4.74
C LEU A 111 -12.76 14.48 3.29
N GLY A 112 -12.43 13.58 2.35
CA GLY A 112 -12.80 13.74 0.95
C GLY A 112 -14.31 13.67 0.71
N PHE A 113 -15.01 12.71 1.34
CA PHE A 113 -16.47 12.63 1.26
C PHE A 113 -17.16 13.82 1.93
N THR A 114 -16.75 14.14 3.14
CA THR A 114 -17.39 15.25 3.89
C THR A 114 -17.19 16.60 3.20
N SER A 115 -15.96 16.91 2.78
CA SER A 115 -15.68 18.16 2.06
C SER A 115 -16.35 18.20 0.69
N GLY A 116 -16.25 17.13 -0.10
CA GLY A 116 -16.82 17.07 -1.45
C GLY A 116 -18.34 17.08 -1.49
N PHE A 117 -19.01 16.40 -0.54
CA PHE A 117 -20.46 16.29 -0.51
C PHE A 117 -21.12 17.54 0.07
N PHE A 118 -20.71 17.99 1.27
CA PHE A 118 -21.33 19.10 1.97
C PHE A 118 -20.84 20.47 1.50
N GLY A 119 -19.56 20.58 1.06
CA GLY A 119 -19.03 21.85 0.59
C GLY A 119 -18.83 22.89 1.70
N GLY A 120 -18.99 24.17 1.35
CA GLY A 120 -18.97 25.30 2.27
C GLY A 120 -17.59 25.62 2.87
N ALA A 121 -17.58 26.23 4.06
CA ALA A 121 -16.35 26.65 4.75
C ALA A 121 -15.44 25.46 5.09
N PHE A 122 -16.02 24.32 5.50
CA PHE A 122 -15.27 23.10 5.79
C PHE A 122 -14.48 22.62 4.57
N ASP A 123 -15.13 22.58 3.40
CA ASP A 123 -14.47 22.24 2.15
C ASP A 123 -13.32 23.21 1.81
N THR A 124 -13.55 24.51 2.01
CA THR A 124 -12.52 25.52 1.77
C THR A 124 -11.30 25.29 2.65
N VAL A 125 -11.48 25.00 3.93
CA VAL A 125 -10.38 24.72 4.88
C VAL A 125 -9.63 23.42 4.50
N VAL A 126 -10.36 22.32 4.28
CA VAL A 126 -9.76 21.02 3.91
C VAL A 126 -8.95 21.16 2.61
N ARG A 127 -9.50 21.85 1.60
CA ARG A 127 -8.81 22.11 0.33
C ARG A 127 -7.56 22.94 0.56
N TRP A 128 -7.65 24.03 1.29
CA TRP A 128 -6.52 24.91 1.56
C TRP A 128 -5.38 24.15 2.26
N VAL A 129 -5.69 23.39 3.32
CA VAL A 129 -4.70 22.58 4.05
C VAL A 129 -4.04 21.55 3.12
N THR A 130 -4.85 20.82 2.35
CA THR A 130 -4.31 19.79 1.42
C THR A 130 -3.45 20.42 0.32
N GLU A 131 -3.85 21.55 -0.25
CA GLU A 131 -3.09 22.26 -1.29
C GLU A 131 -1.76 22.76 -0.75
N VAL A 132 -1.73 23.36 0.45
CA VAL A 132 -0.49 23.81 1.12
C VAL A 132 0.44 22.62 1.37
N LEU A 133 -0.06 21.53 1.93
CA LEU A 133 0.76 20.35 2.22
C LEU A 133 1.29 19.65 0.95
N LEU A 134 0.54 19.68 -0.16
CA LEU A 134 0.98 19.12 -1.44
C LEU A 134 1.99 20.00 -2.17
N THR A 135 2.12 21.29 -1.82
CA THR A 135 3.12 22.18 -2.41
C THR A 135 4.53 21.86 -1.88
N ILE A 136 4.61 21.35 -0.66
CA ILE A 136 5.88 20.99 -0.04
C ILE A 136 6.17 19.50 -0.35
N PRO A 137 7.39 19.14 -0.79
CA PRO A 137 7.74 17.74 -0.98
C PRO A 137 7.52 16.93 0.31
N SER A 138 6.64 15.94 0.26
CA SER A 138 6.20 15.18 1.44
C SER A 138 7.37 14.54 2.20
N LEU A 139 8.39 14.07 1.49
CA LEU A 139 9.58 13.50 2.12
C LEU A 139 10.32 14.51 2.98
N VAL A 140 10.41 15.79 2.56
CA VAL A 140 11.06 16.86 3.34
C VAL A 140 10.29 17.10 4.65
N LEU A 141 8.97 17.17 4.58
CA LEU A 141 8.13 17.30 5.79
C LEU A 141 8.31 16.10 6.73
N LEU A 142 8.32 14.89 6.18
CA LEU A 142 8.51 13.67 6.97
C LEU A 142 9.90 13.63 7.64
N ILE A 143 10.96 14.09 6.96
CA ILE A 143 12.30 14.20 7.55
C ILE A 143 12.30 15.15 8.75
N ILE A 144 11.66 16.32 8.63
CA ILE A 144 11.56 17.29 9.71
C ILE A 144 10.78 16.69 10.88
N ILE A 145 9.62 16.09 10.60
CA ILE A 145 8.78 15.46 11.62
C ILE A 145 9.52 14.33 12.33
N ALA A 146 10.10 13.39 11.57
CA ALA A 146 10.84 12.28 12.14
C ALA A 146 12.07 12.74 12.95
N GLY A 147 12.79 13.74 12.45
CA GLY A 147 13.98 14.27 13.11
C GLY A 147 13.71 15.07 14.39
N THR A 148 12.51 15.62 14.54
CA THR A 148 12.14 16.46 15.70
C THR A 148 11.34 15.72 16.77
N ILE A 149 10.46 14.79 16.36
CA ILE A 149 9.49 14.16 17.26
C ILE A 149 9.97 12.78 17.75
N VAL A 150 10.78 12.09 16.95
CA VAL A 150 11.14 10.70 17.23
C VAL A 150 12.53 10.60 17.85
N ASP A 151 12.63 10.03 19.04
CA ASP A 151 13.93 9.63 19.60
C ASP A 151 14.51 8.49 18.76
N LYS A 152 15.68 8.73 18.17
CA LYS A 152 16.37 7.79 17.26
C LYS A 152 16.62 6.40 17.86
N ASN A 153 16.69 6.31 19.18
CA ASN A 153 16.95 5.05 19.89
C ASN A 153 15.68 4.22 20.11
N SER A 154 14.50 4.82 19.96
CA SER A 154 13.20 4.20 20.22
C SER A 154 12.34 4.02 18.97
N VAL A 155 12.88 4.23 17.77
CA VAL A 155 12.14 4.04 16.51
C VAL A 155 11.80 2.58 16.33
N THR A 156 10.50 2.30 16.25
CA THR A 156 9.93 0.98 15.94
C THR A 156 9.20 1.00 14.60
N VAL A 157 8.80 -0.16 14.11
CA VAL A 157 7.93 -0.29 12.92
C VAL A 157 6.63 0.51 13.09
N PHE A 158 6.03 0.49 14.29
CA PHE A 158 4.79 1.23 14.58
C PHE A 158 5.02 2.75 14.61
N THR A 159 6.14 3.21 15.16
CA THR A 159 6.51 4.63 15.14
C THR A 159 6.71 5.11 13.71
N MET A 160 7.41 4.30 12.87
CA MET A 160 7.58 4.58 11.44
C MET A 160 6.25 4.66 10.70
N ALA A 161 5.35 3.70 10.94
CA ALA A 161 4.02 3.73 10.37
C ALA A 161 3.24 4.98 10.79
N GLY A 162 3.32 5.36 12.07
CA GLY A 162 2.70 6.58 12.60
C GLY A 162 3.22 7.86 11.94
N VAL A 163 4.54 8.02 11.86
CA VAL A 163 5.16 9.17 11.18
C VAL A 163 4.73 9.27 9.72
N THR A 164 4.76 8.14 9.01
CA THR A 164 4.35 8.10 7.60
C THR A 164 2.86 8.41 7.44
N ALA A 165 2.02 7.94 8.38
CA ALA A 165 0.57 8.17 8.38
C ALA A 165 0.19 9.64 8.54
N LEU A 166 1.02 10.47 9.19
CA LEU A 166 0.75 11.89 9.41
C LEU A 166 0.50 12.67 8.12
N LEU A 167 1.12 12.28 7.01
CA LEU A 167 0.92 12.90 5.70
C LEU A 167 0.21 12.01 4.69
N ALA A 168 -0.02 10.73 5.01
CA ALA A 168 -0.58 9.74 4.10
C ALA A 168 -2.02 10.06 3.65
N TRP A 169 -2.78 10.85 4.42
CA TRP A 169 -4.17 11.22 4.15
C TRP A 169 -4.34 12.33 3.11
N VAL A 170 -3.29 13.14 2.87
CA VAL A 170 -3.39 14.38 2.07
C VAL A 170 -3.77 14.09 0.61
N GLY A 171 -3.06 13.16 -0.02
CA GLY A 171 -3.32 12.73 -1.41
C GLY A 171 -4.72 12.12 -1.58
N PRO A 172 -5.07 11.08 -0.81
CA PRO A 172 -6.40 10.48 -0.85
C PRO A 172 -7.54 11.47 -0.64
N THR A 173 -7.42 12.42 0.31
CA THR A 173 -8.45 13.46 0.53
C THR A 173 -8.76 14.23 -0.75
N ARG A 174 -7.72 14.71 -1.44
CA ARG A 174 -7.88 15.48 -2.69
C ARG A 174 -8.55 14.64 -3.78
N VAL A 175 -8.10 13.41 -3.96
CA VAL A 175 -8.58 12.54 -5.04
C VAL A 175 -10.02 12.07 -4.78
N VAL A 176 -10.32 11.63 -3.56
CA VAL A 176 -11.69 11.22 -3.15
C VAL A 176 -12.65 12.40 -3.25
N ARG A 177 -12.25 13.59 -2.77
CA ARG A 177 -13.07 14.81 -2.90
C ARG A 177 -13.43 15.10 -4.36
N SER A 178 -12.46 15.01 -5.27
CA SER A 178 -12.70 15.23 -6.70
C SER A 178 -13.72 14.24 -7.29
N GLN A 179 -13.61 12.97 -6.90
CA GLN A 179 -14.56 11.93 -7.32
C GLN A 179 -15.96 12.17 -6.76
N VAL A 180 -16.08 12.53 -5.49
CA VAL A 180 -17.36 12.85 -4.84
C VAL A 180 -18.04 14.05 -5.54
N LEU A 181 -17.29 15.11 -5.86
CA LEU A 181 -17.81 16.25 -6.59
C LEU A 181 -18.39 15.86 -7.96
N THR A 182 -17.73 14.93 -8.67
CA THR A 182 -18.21 14.43 -9.95
C THR A 182 -19.43 13.52 -9.78
N MET A 183 -19.42 12.66 -8.77
CA MET A 183 -20.48 11.65 -8.56
C MET A 183 -21.77 12.27 -8.03
N LYS A 184 -21.69 13.30 -7.19
CA LYS A 184 -22.89 13.94 -6.61
C LYS A 184 -23.80 14.63 -7.63
N GLU A 185 -23.25 14.95 -8.81
CA GLU A 185 -24.01 15.56 -9.93
C GLU A 185 -24.65 14.49 -10.86
N ARG A 186 -24.49 13.21 -10.56
CA ARG A 186 -25.07 12.13 -11.38
C ARG A 186 -26.57 11.99 -11.15
N THR A 187 -27.29 11.58 -12.20
CA THR A 187 -28.76 11.45 -12.21
C THR A 187 -29.29 10.58 -11.07
N PHE A 188 -28.61 9.48 -10.73
CA PHE A 188 -29.04 8.60 -9.64
C PHE A 188 -29.06 9.30 -8.28
N VAL A 189 -28.13 10.23 -8.02
CA VAL A 189 -28.10 11.03 -6.80
C VAL A 189 -29.26 12.04 -6.78
N SER A 190 -29.57 12.65 -7.93
CA SER A 190 -30.72 13.54 -8.05
C SER A 190 -32.04 12.79 -7.82
N VAL A 191 -32.17 11.58 -8.35
CA VAL A 191 -33.36 10.72 -8.09
C VAL A 191 -33.46 10.35 -6.62
N ALA A 192 -32.34 9.98 -5.97
CA ALA A 192 -32.32 9.66 -4.54
C ALA A 192 -32.79 10.85 -3.68
N LYS A 193 -32.32 12.07 -3.99
CA LYS A 193 -32.77 13.32 -3.33
C LYS A 193 -34.26 13.57 -3.51
N LEU A 194 -34.77 13.40 -4.75
CA LEU A 194 -36.20 13.56 -5.05
C LEU A 194 -37.07 12.51 -4.37
N SER A 195 -36.50 11.33 -4.09
CA SER A 195 -37.15 10.26 -3.33
C SER A 195 -37.13 10.48 -1.81
N GLY A 196 -36.59 11.61 -1.33
CA GLY A 196 -36.55 11.99 0.07
C GLY A 196 -35.41 11.36 0.87
N MET A 197 -34.39 10.76 0.22
CA MET A 197 -33.23 10.20 0.93
C MET A 197 -32.42 11.31 1.62
N GLY A 198 -32.02 11.05 2.88
CA GLY A 198 -31.15 11.95 3.64
C GLY A 198 -29.70 11.94 3.12
N ASN A 199 -28.95 13.01 3.39
CA ASN A 199 -27.57 13.18 2.92
C ASN A 199 -26.65 12.01 3.28
N MET A 200 -26.69 11.54 4.53
CA MET A 200 -25.89 10.38 4.96
C MET A 200 -26.33 9.10 4.26
N GLU A 201 -27.62 8.93 4.05
CA GLU A 201 -28.15 7.79 3.33
C GLU A 201 -27.66 7.75 1.87
N ILE A 202 -27.63 8.89 1.20
CA ILE A 202 -27.07 9.03 -0.15
C ILE A 202 -25.58 8.71 -0.17
N ILE A 203 -24.80 9.19 0.82
CA ILE A 203 -23.36 8.89 0.92
C ILE A 203 -23.15 7.37 1.03
N PHE A 204 -23.81 6.70 1.99
CA PHE A 204 -23.54 5.31 2.30
C PHE A 204 -24.22 4.31 1.37
N LYS A 205 -25.40 4.63 0.83
CA LYS A 205 -26.16 3.69 0.00
C LYS A 205 -25.96 3.92 -1.52
N GLU A 206 -25.64 5.16 -1.93
CA GLU A 206 -25.51 5.52 -3.34
C GLU A 206 -24.07 5.81 -3.75
N LEU A 207 -23.38 6.73 -3.07
CA LEU A 207 -22.06 7.17 -3.51
C LEU A 207 -20.96 6.15 -3.16
N MET A 208 -20.87 5.74 -1.89
CA MET A 208 -19.79 4.87 -1.43
C MET A 208 -19.76 3.51 -2.14
N PRO A 209 -20.89 2.80 -2.35
CA PRO A 209 -20.88 1.53 -3.07
C PRO A 209 -20.44 1.70 -4.55
N ASN A 210 -20.87 2.78 -5.19
CA ASN A 210 -20.49 3.06 -6.56
C ASN A 210 -19.02 3.51 -6.73
N MET A 211 -18.41 4.03 -5.65
CA MET A 211 -16.99 4.38 -5.61
C MET A 211 -16.09 3.25 -5.09
N LEU A 212 -16.64 2.15 -4.61
CA LEU A 212 -15.87 1.08 -3.98
C LEU A 212 -14.70 0.56 -4.84
N PRO A 213 -14.86 0.28 -6.14
CA PRO A 213 -13.73 -0.15 -6.97
C PRO A 213 -12.59 0.87 -7.00
N PHE A 214 -12.92 2.15 -7.08
CA PHE A 214 -11.97 3.25 -7.03
C PHE A 214 -11.28 3.36 -5.67
N LEU A 215 -12.03 3.21 -4.56
CA LEU A 215 -11.47 3.27 -3.21
C LEU A 215 -10.50 2.12 -2.95
N VAL A 216 -10.81 0.91 -3.44
CA VAL A 216 -9.91 -0.26 -3.32
C VAL A 216 -8.61 -0.04 -4.12
N ALA A 217 -8.68 0.47 -5.33
CA ALA A 217 -7.48 0.82 -6.10
C ALA A 217 -6.67 1.91 -5.40
N SER A 218 -7.34 2.97 -4.90
CA SER A 218 -6.70 4.04 -4.13
C SER A 218 -6.02 3.53 -2.86
N PHE A 219 -6.60 2.54 -2.19
CA PHE A 219 -6.00 1.91 -1.01
C PHE A 219 -4.66 1.23 -1.35
N VAL A 220 -4.62 0.41 -2.41
CA VAL A 220 -3.37 -0.25 -2.85
C VAL A 220 -2.31 0.78 -3.22
N GLY A 221 -2.69 1.83 -3.96
CA GLY A 221 -1.81 2.94 -4.30
C GLY A 221 -1.29 3.66 -3.05
N GLN A 222 -2.13 3.81 -2.01
CA GLN A 222 -1.74 4.44 -0.76
C GLN A 222 -0.78 3.58 0.08
N VAL A 223 -0.98 2.26 0.13
CA VAL A 223 -0.03 1.33 0.75
C VAL A 223 1.34 1.42 0.07
N MET A 224 1.36 1.40 -1.25
CA MET A 224 2.59 1.55 -2.04
C MET A 224 3.29 2.89 -1.75
N SER A 225 2.55 4.00 -1.72
CA SER A 225 3.06 5.33 -1.40
C SER A 225 3.64 5.42 0.01
N ALA A 226 3.00 4.77 0.99
CA ALA A 226 3.47 4.70 2.37
C ALA A 226 4.79 3.90 2.49
N ILE A 227 4.94 2.78 1.75
CA ILE A 227 6.21 2.04 1.69
C ILE A 227 7.31 2.91 1.06
N TYR A 228 7.03 3.66 -0.01
CA TYR A 228 8.00 4.59 -0.61
C TYR A 228 8.47 5.66 0.38
N ALA A 229 7.53 6.25 1.10
CA ALA A 229 7.84 7.30 2.08
C ALA A 229 8.69 6.74 3.25
N SER A 230 8.32 5.57 3.79
CA SER A 230 9.09 4.87 4.80
C SER A 230 10.49 4.53 4.31
N PHE A 231 10.61 3.94 3.12
CA PHE A 231 11.90 3.60 2.52
C PHE A 231 12.80 4.84 2.38
N GLY A 232 12.25 5.99 1.94
CA GLY A 232 12.98 7.24 1.87
C GLY A 232 13.55 7.68 3.23
N LEU A 233 12.75 7.57 4.31
CA LEU A 233 13.21 7.87 5.67
C LEU A 233 14.26 6.86 6.17
N GLU A 234 14.08 5.57 5.89
CA GLU A 234 14.99 4.50 6.29
C GLU A 234 16.38 4.68 5.65
N ILE A 235 16.46 4.99 4.36
CA ILE A 235 17.72 5.26 3.67
C ILE A 235 18.46 6.45 4.28
N LEU A 236 17.74 7.46 4.74
CA LEU A 236 18.31 8.64 5.41
C LEU A 236 18.68 8.38 6.88
N GLY A 237 18.35 7.20 7.41
CA GLY A 237 18.69 6.81 8.78
C GLY A 237 17.71 7.24 9.85
N LEU A 238 16.51 7.56 9.43
CA LEU A 238 15.40 7.89 10.32
C LEU A 238 14.47 6.68 10.56
N GLY A 239 14.88 5.49 10.09
CA GLY A 239 14.15 4.25 10.23
C GLY A 239 14.42 3.50 11.54
N PRO A 240 13.72 2.36 11.76
CA PRO A 240 13.85 1.52 12.95
C PRO A 240 15.18 0.73 12.93
N ALA A 241 16.24 1.33 13.47
CA ALA A 241 17.60 0.78 13.38
C ALA A 241 17.77 -0.62 13.99
N ARG A 242 16.88 -1.01 14.90
CA ARG A 242 16.91 -2.33 15.56
C ARG A 242 16.08 -3.39 14.82
N GLU A 243 15.26 -2.99 13.86
CA GLU A 243 14.36 -3.89 13.13
C GLU A 243 14.90 -4.18 11.72
N PRO A 244 14.91 -5.44 11.29
CA PRO A 244 15.44 -5.82 10.00
C PRO A 244 14.46 -5.53 8.84
N THR A 245 14.00 -4.28 8.68
CA THR A 245 13.19 -3.89 7.52
C THR A 245 14.03 -3.94 6.25
N ILE A 246 13.39 -4.07 5.09
CA ILE A 246 14.10 -4.12 3.81
C ILE A 246 14.87 -2.81 3.56
N GLY A 247 14.28 -1.65 3.86
CA GLY A 247 14.93 -0.36 3.68
C GLY A 247 16.14 -0.17 4.60
N MET A 248 16.03 -0.57 5.87
CA MET A 248 17.18 -0.53 6.80
C MET A 248 18.29 -1.48 6.38
N THR A 249 17.97 -2.65 5.83
CA THR A 249 18.96 -3.59 5.31
C THR A 249 19.74 -2.99 4.13
N ILE A 250 19.04 -2.34 3.18
CA ILE A 250 19.69 -1.60 2.08
C ILE A 250 20.55 -0.46 2.62
N ARG A 251 20.03 0.32 3.57
CA ARG A 251 20.79 1.40 4.20
C ARG A 251 22.10 0.90 4.79
N TRP A 252 22.09 -0.18 5.59
CA TRP A 252 23.30 -0.74 6.20
C TRP A 252 24.28 -1.24 5.14
N ALA A 253 23.81 -1.88 4.09
CA ALA A 253 24.67 -2.31 2.98
C ALA A 253 25.35 -1.11 2.30
N VAL A 254 24.62 -0.03 2.05
CA VAL A 254 25.18 1.21 1.47
C VAL A 254 26.15 1.90 2.44
N PHE A 255 25.77 2.03 3.70
CA PHE A 255 26.59 2.68 4.74
C PHE A 255 27.94 1.99 4.92
N HIS A 256 27.97 0.66 4.83
CA HIS A 256 29.19 -0.13 4.93
C HIS A 256 29.91 -0.33 3.60
N SER A 257 29.47 0.37 2.53
CA SER A 257 30.07 0.29 1.20
C SER A 257 30.17 -1.15 0.67
N ALA A 258 29.12 -1.94 0.87
CA ALA A 258 29.10 -3.38 0.60
C ALA A 258 29.49 -3.71 -0.84
N MET A 259 29.09 -2.89 -1.84
CA MET A 259 29.48 -3.10 -3.25
C MET A 259 30.97 -2.93 -3.49
N PHE A 260 31.62 -1.93 -2.86
CA PHE A 260 33.06 -1.71 -2.97
C PHE A 260 33.86 -2.85 -2.31
N ASN A 261 33.32 -3.43 -1.25
CA ASN A 261 33.93 -4.55 -0.53
C ASN A 261 33.56 -5.91 -1.15
N GLN A 262 32.91 -5.93 -2.31
CA GLN A 262 32.49 -7.15 -3.02
C GLN A 262 31.47 -8.02 -2.26
N TRP A 263 30.74 -7.45 -1.29
CA TRP A 263 29.64 -8.12 -0.55
C TRP A 263 28.33 -7.93 -1.30
N TRP A 264 28.31 -8.30 -2.59
CA TRP A 264 27.20 -8.04 -3.51
C TRP A 264 25.88 -8.68 -3.07
N TRP A 265 25.95 -9.83 -2.38
CA TRP A 265 24.76 -10.53 -1.90
C TRP A 265 23.97 -9.71 -0.87
N TRP A 266 24.67 -8.92 -0.04
CA TRP A 266 24.02 -8.06 0.94
C TRP A 266 23.21 -6.92 0.32
N VAL A 267 23.56 -6.49 -0.89
CA VAL A 267 22.85 -5.46 -1.66
C VAL A 267 21.78 -6.07 -2.53
N LEU A 268 22.07 -7.19 -3.18
CA LEU A 268 21.21 -7.79 -4.20
C LEU A 268 19.83 -8.21 -3.63
N TRP A 269 19.84 -9.00 -2.56
CA TRP A 269 18.60 -9.62 -2.06
C TRP A 269 17.56 -8.63 -1.55
N PRO A 270 17.90 -7.61 -0.74
CA PRO A 270 16.91 -6.62 -0.32
C PRO A 270 16.43 -5.74 -1.47
N ILE A 271 17.26 -5.47 -2.49
CA ILE A 271 16.80 -4.76 -3.71
C ILE A 271 15.80 -5.62 -4.48
N VAL A 272 16.08 -6.91 -4.67
CA VAL A 272 15.14 -7.84 -5.34
C VAL A 272 13.82 -7.91 -4.57
N ALA A 273 13.86 -8.03 -3.24
CA ALA A 273 12.65 -8.03 -2.42
C ALA A 273 11.84 -6.73 -2.60
N MET A 274 12.52 -5.58 -2.61
CA MET A 274 11.86 -4.28 -2.81
C MET A 274 11.24 -4.15 -4.20
N ILE A 275 11.94 -4.60 -5.25
CA ILE A 275 11.41 -4.63 -6.62
C ILE A 275 10.15 -5.50 -6.68
N LEU A 276 10.16 -6.68 -6.06
CA LEU A 276 9.01 -7.58 -6.06
C LEU A 276 7.81 -6.98 -5.29
N ILE A 277 8.05 -6.33 -4.15
CA ILE A 277 7.00 -5.62 -3.40
C ILE A 277 6.35 -4.54 -4.29
N PHE A 278 7.14 -3.66 -4.88
CA PHE A 278 6.61 -2.58 -5.71
C PHE A 278 5.98 -3.08 -7.01
N ALA A 279 6.58 -4.07 -7.67
CA ALA A 279 6.02 -4.67 -8.87
C ALA A 279 4.66 -5.33 -8.57
N SER A 280 4.54 -6.07 -7.46
CA SER A 280 3.27 -6.70 -7.08
C SER A 280 2.17 -5.67 -6.84
N LEU A 281 2.44 -4.63 -6.02
CA LEU A 281 1.47 -3.59 -5.70
C LEU A 281 1.10 -2.75 -6.93
N SER A 282 2.08 -2.40 -7.78
CA SER A 282 1.85 -1.66 -9.02
C SER A 282 0.99 -2.43 -10.01
N LEU A 283 1.27 -3.73 -10.22
CA LEU A 283 0.46 -4.58 -11.10
C LEU A 283 -0.96 -4.79 -10.58
N ILE A 284 -1.13 -4.92 -9.25
CA ILE A 284 -2.45 -4.98 -8.62
C ILE A 284 -3.18 -3.66 -8.83
N ASN A 285 -2.52 -2.52 -8.61
CA ASN A 285 -3.13 -1.21 -8.78
C ASN A 285 -3.60 -0.98 -10.21
N ILE A 286 -2.75 -1.26 -11.23
CA ILE A 286 -3.12 -1.18 -12.65
C ILE A 286 -4.35 -2.05 -12.94
N GLY A 287 -4.37 -3.27 -12.41
CA GLY A 287 -5.50 -4.18 -12.62
C GLY A 287 -6.79 -3.71 -11.96
N LEU A 288 -6.72 -3.07 -10.80
CA LEU A 288 -7.88 -2.51 -10.11
C LEU A 288 -8.38 -1.21 -10.77
N ASP A 289 -7.48 -0.39 -11.31
CA ASP A 289 -7.85 0.83 -12.06
C ASP A 289 -8.66 0.50 -13.31
N GLU A 290 -8.38 -0.62 -13.99
CA GLU A 290 -9.20 -1.11 -15.10
C GLU A 290 -10.64 -1.49 -14.69
N LEU A 291 -10.83 -1.92 -13.43
CA LEU A 291 -12.15 -2.14 -12.84
C LEU A 291 -12.89 -0.83 -12.59
N ALA A 292 -12.19 0.13 -12.03
CA ALA A 292 -12.76 1.42 -11.65
C ALA A 292 -13.13 2.28 -12.87
N ASN A 293 -12.40 2.13 -14.00
CA ASN A 293 -12.63 2.91 -15.22
C ASN A 293 -12.82 2.02 -16.46
N PRO A 294 -14.07 1.64 -16.80
CA PRO A 294 -14.37 0.79 -17.95
C PRO A 294 -13.95 1.39 -19.32
N ARG A 295 -13.67 2.70 -19.40
CA ARG A 295 -13.24 3.37 -20.64
C ARG A 295 -11.78 3.10 -21.01
N VAL A 296 -10.97 2.66 -20.05
CA VAL A 296 -9.56 2.26 -20.29
C VAL A 296 -9.47 0.82 -20.81
N ARG A 297 -10.60 0.13 -20.98
CA ARG A 297 -10.63 -1.21 -21.57
C ARG A 297 -10.04 -1.12 -22.97
N ARG A 298 -8.80 -1.61 -23.14
CA ARG A 298 -8.21 -1.80 -24.46
C ARG A 298 -9.18 -2.64 -25.29
N THR A 299 -9.66 -2.04 -26.37
CA THR A 299 -10.28 -2.76 -27.47
C THR A 299 -9.20 -3.62 -28.10
N GLU A 300 -9.11 -4.88 -27.71
CA GLU A 300 -8.51 -5.97 -28.49
C GLU A 300 -9.64 -6.78 -29.09
#